data_1d8d12d857d55275861e163b90ffccfe
#
_entry.id   1d8d12d857d55275861e163b90ffccfe
#
_cell.length_a   1.000
_cell.length_b   1.000
_cell.length_c   1.000
_cell.angle_alpha   90.00
_cell.angle_beta   90.00
_cell.angle_gamma   90.00
#
_symmetry.space_group_name_H-M   'P 1'
#
loop_
_entity.id
_entity.type
_entity.pdbx_description
1 polymer ?
#
loop_
_entity_poly.entity_id
_entity_poly.type
_entity_poly.pdbx_seq_one_letter_code
_entity_poly.pdbx_strand_id
1 'polypeptide(L)'
;MSIFTKKIIDNTPTVTPADVKPSAFVTTVVAESDGSVLEEFKQSGSNRIYKNIDEIPVNLAHAFVAIEDERFYQHNGIDLRGIARAAVVGITSGDFSEGASTLTQQLIKNNVFPNFVDEKTFYDRLERKIQEQYLAIAIEKQMSKDEILEAYMNTINLGQGCLGVQAASMRYFGKDVSQLTLSECAVIAGITQNPTEFDPVVYPDNNSKRRDKVLKNMLEQGYITQAEYDEAKADPVYERILPNASITDTTPYSYFNDDLSQQIIKDLMERKAYTETQAYNALYSGGLTITSTQDPAIQQICDEEVANDAVYPVGTEYGLEYAMTIYRADGSIENYSKEMLADYIRNAWGREYPLIYSSPDEAYTAINEYKSTLNIAEGETVDESVDITPQPQVSV
;
A
#
# COMPACT_ATOMS: atom_id res chain seq x y z
N MET A 1 -10.31 11.06 38.11
CA MET A 1 -9.65 11.44 36.82
C MET A 1 -8.73 12.61 37.11
N SER A 2 -7.45 12.56 36.69
CA SER A 2 -6.54 13.69 36.95
C SER A 2 -6.96 14.89 36.09
N ILE A 3 -6.66 16.13 36.55
CA ILE A 3 -6.92 17.37 35.78
C ILE A 3 -6.28 17.30 34.37
N PHE A 4 -5.12 16.67 34.31
CA PHE A 4 -4.38 16.40 33.09
C PHE A 4 -5.14 15.52 32.10
N THR A 5 -5.62 14.35 32.54
CA THR A 5 -6.40 13.42 31.70
C THR A 5 -7.69 14.06 31.22
N LYS A 6 -8.34 14.89 32.07
CA LYS A 6 -9.55 15.60 31.71
C LYS A 6 -9.29 16.59 30.56
N LYS A 7 -8.20 17.37 30.65
CA LYS A 7 -7.84 18.33 29.60
C LYS A 7 -7.58 17.64 28.23
N ILE A 8 -6.95 16.47 28.23
CA ILE A 8 -6.72 15.69 27.00
C ILE A 8 -8.05 15.25 26.40
N ILE A 9 -8.95 14.70 27.24
CA ILE A 9 -10.26 14.23 26.78
C ILE A 9 -11.13 15.40 26.27
N ASP A 10 -11.10 16.53 26.92
CA ASP A 10 -11.86 17.73 26.50
C ASP A 10 -11.37 18.27 25.13
N ASN A 11 -10.13 18.02 24.77
CA ASN A 11 -9.52 18.39 23.48
C ASN A 11 -9.60 17.25 22.41
N THR A 12 -10.16 16.08 22.76
CA THR A 12 -10.25 14.96 21.84
C THR A 12 -11.37 15.21 20.81
N PRO A 13 -11.13 14.99 19.52
CA PRO A 13 -12.17 15.17 18.51
C PRO A 13 -13.33 14.21 18.73
N THR A 14 -14.52 14.59 18.33
CA THR A 14 -15.65 13.66 18.24
C THR A 14 -15.48 12.80 17.00
N VAL A 15 -15.61 11.49 17.16
CA VAL A 15 -15.43 10.51 16.07
C VAL A 15 -16.71 9.71 15.88
N THR A 16 -17.09 9.54 14.63
CA THR A 16 -18.23 8.75 14.18
C THR A 16 -17.74 7.48 13.46
N PRO A 17 -18.60 6.49 13.19
CA PRO A 17 -18.23 5.34 12.36
C PRO A 17 -17.68 5.71 10.98
N ALA A 18 -18.09 6.82 10.40
CA ALA A 18 -17.59 7.29 9.10
C ALA A 18 -16.10 7.71 9.15
N ASP A 19 -15.65 8.22 10.29
CA ASP A 19 -14.26 8.70 10.46
C ASP A 19 -13.26 7.55 10.65
N VAL A 20 -13.73 6.37 11.02
CA VAL A 20 -12.89 5.17 11.22
C VAL A 20 -13.02 4.15 10.11
N LYS A 21 -14.02 4.28 9.23
CA LYS A 21 -14.10 3.46 8.02
C LYS A 21 -13.02 3.92 7.04
N PRO A 22 -12.42 3.01 6.28
CA PRO A 22 -11.43 3.40 5.29
C PRO A 22 -12.05 4.37 4.29
N SER A 23 -11.42 5.51 4.10
CA SER A 23 -11.86 6.56 3.17
C SER A 23 -11.13 6.52 1.83
N ALA A 24 -10.16 5.62 1.67
CA ALA A 24 -9.35 5.53 0.46
C ALA A 24 -9.91 4.43 -0.46
N PHE A 25 -10.93 4.76 -1.22
CA PHE A 25 -11.44 3.89 -2.29
C PHE A 25 -10.84 4.32 -3.62
N VAL A 26 -10.56 3.35 -4.48
CA VAL A 26 -10.16 3.62 -5.85
C VAL A 26 -11.29 4.34 -6.57
N THR A 27 -11.00 5.48 -7.17
CA THR A 27 -11.92 6.14 -8.07
C THR A 27 -11.80 5.52 -9.45
N THR A 28 -12.91 5.06 -10.01
CA THR A 28 -12.95 4.36 -11.29
C THR A 28 -13.50 5.28 -12.37
N VAL A 29 -12.78 5.39 -13.49
CA VAL A 29 -13.27 6.04 -14.71
C VAL A 29 -13.83 4.97 -15.62
N VAL A 30 -15.07 5.13 -16.04
CA VAL A 30 -15.77 4.18 -16.90
C VAL A 30 -16.20 4.85 -18.20
N ALA A 31 -16.18 4.11 -19.32
CA ALA A 31 -16.69 4.57 -20.58
C ALA A 31 -18.23 4.69 -20.55
N GLU A 32 -18.76 5.80 -21.08
CA GLU A 32 -20.21 5.98 -21.19
C GLU A 32 -20.83 4.98 -22.20
N SER A 33 -20.04 4.55 -23.19
CA SER A 33 -20.53 3.72 -24.29
C SER A 33 -20.90 2.30 -23.86
N ASP A 34 -20.11 1.66 -22.95
CA ASP A 34 -20.26 0.25 -22.58
C ASP A 34 -20.02 -0.05 -21.10
N GLY A 35 -19.65 0.97 -20.31
CA GLY A 35 -19.33 0.82 -18.90
C GLY A 35 -17.99 0.14 -18.61
N SER A 36 -17.13 -0.06 -19.62
CA SER A 36 -15.79 -0.61 -19.42
C SER A 36 -14.94 0.34 -18.57
N VAL A 37 -14.06 -0.23 -17.75
CA VAL A 37 -13.12 0.55 -16.94
C VAL A 37 -12.00 1.07 -17.83
N LEU A 38 -11.89 2.40 -17.90
CA LEU A 38 -10.85 3.10 -18.66
C LEU A 38 -9.61 3.37 -17.81
N GLU A 39 -9.82 3.73 -16.55
CA GLU A 39 -8.73 4.13 -15.64
C GLU A 39 -9.17 3.99 -14.19
N GLU A 40 -8.19 3.86 -13.30
CA GLU A 40 -8.38 3.89 -11.86
C GLU A 40 -7.47 4.94 -11.23
N PHE A 41 -8.07 6.00 -10.67
CA PHE A 41 -7.29 6.98 -9.92
C PHE A 41 -6.98 6.45 -8.52
N LYS A 42 -5.69 6.25 -8.27
CA LYS A 42 -5.15 5.75 -6.99
C LYS A 42 -4.16 6.77 -6.43
N GLN A 43 -4.23 7.06 -5.15
CA GLN A 43 -3.16 7.77 -4.49
C GLN A 43 -1.92 6.86 -4.45
N SER A 44 -0.74 7.39 -4.74
CA SER A 44 0.52 6.64 -4.64
C SER A 44 0.61 5.93 -3.28
N GLY A 45 0.67 4.59 -3.29
CA GLY A 45 0.66 3.77 -2.07
C GLY A 45 -0.72 3.33 -1.57
N SER A 46 -1.83 3.65 -2.25
CA SER A 46 -3.18 3.20 -1.86
C SER A 46 -3.72 2.14 -2.82
N ASN A 47 -3.21 0.92 -2.71
CA ASN A 47 -3.78 -0.26 -3.38
C ASN A 47 -4.88 -0.85 -2.49
N ARG A 48 -5.96 -0.07 -2.24
CA ARG A 48 -7.03 -0.49 -1.33
C ARG A 48 -8.27 -0.92 -2.10
N ILE A 49 -8.61 -2.20 -2.02
CA ILE A 49 -9.86 -2.76 -2.53
C ILE A 49 -10.68 -3.20 -1.32
N TYR A 50 -11.85 -2.59 -1.14
CA TYR A 50 -12.73 -2.88 -0.01
C TYR A 50 -13.38 -4.26 -0.14
N LYS A 51 -13.45 -4.98 0.97
CA LYS A 51 -14.19 -6.25 1.09
C LYS A 51 -15.12 -6.19 2.30
N ASN A 52 -16.37 -6.59 2.10
CA ASN A 52 -17.29 -6.76 3.21
C ASN A 52 -16.85 -7.95 4.08
N ILE A 53 -17.27 -7.98 5.33
CA ILE A 53 -16.86 -9.03 6.28
C ILE A 53 -17.24 -10.44 5.83
N ASP A 54 -18.34 -10.60 5.11
CA ASP A 54 -18.83 -11.86 4.56
C ASP A 54 -18.04 -12.35 3.33
N GLU A 55 -17.27 -11.49 2.69
CA GLU A 55 -16.34 -11.81 1.61
C GLU A 55 -14.95 -12.21 2.13
N ILE A 56 -14.66 -11.96 3.40
CA ILE A 56 -13.36 -12.23 4.03
C ILE A 56 -13.42 -13.58 4.75
N PRO A 57 -12.46 -14.51 4.52
CA PRO A 57 -12.45 -15.79 5.23
C PRO A 57 -12.44 -15.58 6.74
N VAL A 58 -13.29 -16.32 7.44
CA VAL A 58 -13.36 -16.28 8.91
C VAL A 58 -12.00 -16.59 9.56
N ASN A 59 -11.20 -17.45 8.94
CA ASN A 59 -9.85 -17.78 9.40
C ASN A 59 -8.91 -16.58 9.36
N LEU A 60 -9.07 -15.66 8.40
CA LEU A 60 -8.27 -14.45 8.33
C LEU A 60 -8.67 -13.49 9.47
N ALA A 61 -9.96 -13.30 9.70
CA ALA A 61 -10.48 -12.50 10.80
C ALA A 61 -9.99 -13.05 12.16
N HIS A 62 -10.10 -14.35 12.36
CA HIS A 62 -9.61 -15.02 13.58
C HIS A 62 -8.09 -14.94 13.73
N ALA A 63 -7.31 -14.97 12.65
CA ALA A 63 -5.87 -14.83 12.69
C ALA A 63 -5.45 -13.45 13.22
N PHE A 64 -6.11 -12.37 12.75
CA PHE A 64 -5.88 -11.03 13.29
C PHE A 64 -6.27 -10.92 14.76
N VAL A 65 -7.45 -11.42 15.13
CA VAL A 65 -7.88 -11.44 16.53
C VAL A 65 -6.89 -12.22 17.40
N ALA A 66 -6.47 -13.40 16.96
CA ALA A 66 -5.59 -14.27 17.73
C ALA A 66 -4.21 -13.67 17.98
N ILE A 67 -3.68 -12.87 17.05
CA ILE A 67 -2.32 -12.31 17.17
C ILE A 67 -2.30 -10.92 17.79
N GLU A 68 -3.32 -10.09 17.56
CA GLU A 68 -3.36 -8.69 17.94
C GLU A 68 -4.21 -8.42 19.19
N ASP A 69 -5.33 -9.15 19.36
CA ASP A 69 -6.32 -8.82 20.38
C ASP A 69 -7.13 -10.05 20.82
N GLU A 70 -6.49 -10.97 21.55
CA GLU A 70 -7.05 -12.24 22.01
C GLU A 70 -8.47 -12.16 22.61
N ARG A 71 -8.78 -11.04 23.28
CA ARG A 71 -10.07 -10.81 23.95
C ARG A 71 -10.97 -9.81 23.23
N PHE A 72 -10.74 -9.61 21.94
CA PHE A 72 -11.48 -8.65 21.12
C PHE A 72 -12.99 -8.71 21.32
N TYR A 73 -13.57 -9.91 21.32
CA TYR A 73 -15.02 -10.10 21.52
C TYR A 73 -15.51 -9.95 22.97
N GLN A 74 -14.60 -9.73 23.93
CA GLN A 74 -14.91 -9.71 25.38
C GLN A 74 -14.83 -8.31 26.00
N HIS A 75 -14.11 -7.38 25.39
CA HIS A 75 -13.97 -6.02 25.88
C HIS A 75 -14.74 -5.01 25.03
N ASN A 76 -14.85 -3.77 25.53
CA ASN A 76 -15.53 -2.65 24.86
C ASN A 76 -14.51 -1.54 24.53
N GLY A 77 -13.61 -1.79 23.59
CA GLY A 77 -12.62 -0.82 23.08
C GLY A 77 -11.28 -0.85 23.79
N ILE A 78 -11.22 -1.23 25.06
CA ILE A 78 -9.99 -1.37 25.84
C ILE A 78 -9.94 -2.72 26.55
N ASP A 79 -8.79 -3.39 26.47
CA ASP A 79 -8.53 -4.61 27.22
C ASP A 79 -7.76 -4.33 28.51
N LEU A 80 -8.49 -4.09 29.60
CA LEU A 80 -7.88 -3.82 30.91
C LEU A 80 -7.03 -4.98 31.43
N ARG A 81 -7.38 -6.23 31.10
CA ARG A 81 -6.59 -7.41 31.50
C ARG A 81 -5.28 -7.49 30.71
N GLY A 82 -5.32 -7.18 29.42
CA GLY A 82 -4.13 -7.08 28.58
C GLY A 82 -3.18 -5.99 29.04
N ILE A 83 -3.70 -4.82 29.38
CA ILE A 83 -2.91 -3.71 29.95
C ILE A 83 -2.25 -4.12 31.26
N ALA A 84 -3.00 -4.76 32.16
CA ALA A 84 -2.45 -5.21 33.44
C ALA A 84 -1.36 -6.29 33.23
N ARG A 85 -1.58 -7.24 32.33
CA ARG A 85 -0.58 -8.26 31.98
C ARG A 85 0.69 -7.62 31.42
N ALA A 86 0.58 -6.76 30.41
CA ALA A 86 1.73 -6.08 29.79
C ALA A 86 2.51 -5.24 30.81
N ALA A 87 1.82 -4.58 31.76
CA ALA A 87 2.47 -3.84 32.84
C ALA A 87 3.27 -4.77 33.76
N VAL A 88 2.72 -5.93 34.15
CA VAL A 88 3.42 -6.91 35.01
C VAL A 88 4.63 -7.49 34.26
N VAL A 89 4.49 -7.89 33.01
CA VAL A 89 5.60 -8.39 32.19
C VAL A 89 6.67 -7.33 32.02
N GLY A 90 6.32 -6.10 31.66
CA GLY A 90 7.27 -5.01 31.50
C GLY A 90 8.06 -4.71 32.79
N ILE A 91 7.41 -4.76 33.95
CA ILE A 91 8.09 -4.55 35.26
C ILE A 91 9.01 -5.73 35.61
N THR A 92 8.59 -6.96 35.32
CA THR A 92 9.35 -8.16 35.70
C THR A 92 10.48 -8.51 34.77
N SER A 93 10.32 -8.28 33.46
CA SER A 93 11.32 -8.59 32.42
C SER A 93 12.18 -7.38 32.04
N GLY A 94 11.78 -6.17 32.38
CA GLY A 94 12.37 -4.93 31.88
C GLY A 94 12.04 -4.64 30.41
N ASP A 95 11.22 -5.49 29.76
CA ASP A 95 10.82 -5.38 28.36
C ASP A 95 9.34 -4.99 28.27
N PHE A 96 9.09 -3.77 27.79
CA PHE A 96 7.76 -3.21 27.55
C PHE A 96 7.29 -3.40 26.08
N SER A 97 7.81 -4.41 25.40
CA SER A 97 7.48 -4.70 23.99
C SER A 97 6.13 -5.41 23.83
N GLU A 98 5.52 -5.95 24.90
CA GLU A 98 4.18 -6.56 24.79
C GLU A 98 3.13 -5.52 24.41
N GLY A 99 2.49 -5.76 23.25
CA GLY A 99 1.37 -4.95 22.78
C GLY A 99 0.13 -5.15 23.65
N ALA A 100 -0.40 -4.05 24.17
CA ALA A 100 -1.67 -4.04 24.89
C ALA A 100 -2.76 -3.21 24.19
N SER A 101 -2.50 -2.84 22.93
CA SER A 101 -3.44 -2.06 22.11
C SER A 101 -4.45 -2.99 21.47
N THR A 102 -5.73 -2.67 21.58
CA THR A 102 -6.80 -3.42 20.93
C THR A 102 -6.87 -3.13 19.43
N LEU A 103 -7.54 -3.99 18.66
CA LEU A 103 -7.85 -3.76 17.23
C LEU A 103 -8.58 -2.43 17.04
N THR A 104 -9.52 -2.08 17.93
CA THR A 104 -10.24 -0.82 17.88
C THR A 104 -9.32 0.39 18.08
N GLN A 105 -8.37 0.31 19.00
CA GLN A 105 -7.36 1.37 19.20
C GLN A 105 -6.44 1.51 17.98
N GLN A 106 -6.05 0.40 17.35
CA GLN A 106 -5.23 0.43 16.14
C GLN A 106 -6.00 1.04 14.96
N LEU A 107 -7.29 0.71 14.81
CA LEU A 107 -8.17 1.29 13.80
C LEU A 107 -8.25 2.81 13.95
N ILE A 108 -8.48 3.29 15.17
CA ILE A 108 -8.52 4.73 15.47
C ILE A 108 -7.18 5.39 15.19
N LYS A 109 -6.08 4.80 15.65
CA LYS A 109 -4.75 5.31 15.40
C LYS A 109 -4.51 5.54 13.90
N ASN A 110 -4.85 4.57 13.08
CA ASN A 110 -4.55 4.60 11.64
C ASN A 110 -5.45 5.59 10.86
N ASN A 111 -6.68 5.82 11.29
CA ASN A 111 -7.64 6.65 10.54
C ASN A 111 -7.84 8.05 11.13
N VAL A 112 -7.70 8.21 12.45
CA VAL A 112 -7.96 9.49 13.14
C VAL A 112 -6.66 10.25 13.44
N PHE A 113 -5.54 9.54 13.59
CA PHE A 113 -4.24 10.13 13.90
C PHE A 113 -3.18 9.80 12.83
N PRO A 114 -3.37 10.15 11.55
CA PRO A 114 -2.48 9.72 10.46
C PRO A 114 -1.02 10.20 10.64
N ASN A 115 -0.81 11.32 11.33
CA ASN A 115 0.50 11.92 11.56
C ASN A 115 1.22 11.37 12.82
N PHE A 116 0.78 10.25 13.39
CA PHE A 116 1.39 9.67 14.60
C PHE A 116 2.87 9.28 14.41
N VAL A 117 3.33 9.09 13.17
CA VAL A 117 4.73 8.81 12.82
C VAL A 117 5.65 10.01 13.07
N ASP A 118 5.10 11.23 13.10
CA ASP A 118 5.85 12.47 13.29
C ASP A 118 6.00 12.86 14.77
N GLU A 119 5.43 12.10 15.69
CA GLU A 119 5.47 12.35 17.14
C GLU A 119 6.89 12.21 17.69
N LYS A 120 7.43 13.29 18.20
CA LYS A 120 8.82 13.36 18.69
C LYS A 120 8.93 13.17 20.20
N THR A 121 7.90 13.54 20.97
CA THR A 121 7.98 13.56 22.42
C THR A 121 7.22 12.40 23.07
N PHE A 122 7.63 12.05 24.28
CA PHE A 122 6.87 11.08 25.10
C PHE A 122 5.47 11.63 25.43
N TYR A 123 5.34 12.93 25.58
CA TYR A 123 4.07 13.59 25.89
C TYR A 123 3.07 13.40 24.76
N ASP A 124 3.46 13.65 23.50
CA ASP A 124 2.60 13.51 22.34
C ASP A 124 2.05 12.08 22.22
N ARG A 125 2.94 11.08 22.42
CA ARG A 125 2.58 9.67 22.42
C ARG A 125 1.61 9.29 23.55
N LEU A 126 1.80 9.85 24.75
CA LEU A 126 0.91 9.62 25.87
C LEU A 126 -0.46 10.27 25.67
N GLU A 127 -0.48 11.50 25.16
CA GLU A 127 -1.70 12.23 24.82
C GLU A 127 -2.53 11.44 23.81
N ARG A 128 -1.95 11.10 22.67
CA ARG A 128 -2.61 10.26 21.65
C ARG A 128 -3.10 8.95 22.25
N LYS A 129 -2.31 8.27 23.07
CA LYS A 129 -2.69 6.98 23.65
C LYS A 129 -3.92 7.08 24.56
N ILE A 130 -4.06 8.18 25.30
CA ILE A 130 -5.26 8.48 26.11
C ILE A 130 -6.46 8.76 25.18
N GLN A 131 -6.25 9.53 24.11
CA GLN A 131 -7.28 9.83 23.12
C GLN A 131 -7.74 8.56 22.39
N GLU A 132 -6.82 7.69 21.92
CA GLU A 132 -7.15 6.40 21.32
C GLU A 132 -8.06 5.55 22.23
N GLN A 133 -7.73 5.45 23.53
CA GLN A 133 -8.52 4.68 24.48
C GLN A 133 -9.93 5.28 24.69
N TYR A 134 -10.02 6.59 24.79
CA TYR A 134 -11.30 7.29 24.92
C TYR A 134 -12.18 7.08 23.70
N LEU A 135 -11.61 7.25 22.51
CA LEU A 135 -12.31 7.09 21.25
C LEU A 135 -12.68 5.63 20.98
N ALA A 136 -11.84 4.66 21.37
CA ALA A 136 -12.15 3.24 21.24
C ALA A 136 -13.42 2.85 21.99
N ILE A 137 -13.59 3.35 23.21
CA ILE A 137 -14.82 3.13 23.97
C ILE A 137 -16.04 3.82 23.32
N ALA A 138 -15.83 4.98 22.70
CA ALA A 138 -16.91 5.73 22.05
C ALA A 138 -17.36 5.04 20.74
N ILE A 139 -16.43 4.52 19.96
CA ILE A 139 -16.70 3.82 18.69
C ILE A 139 -17.37 2.46 18.96
N GLU A 140 -16.94 1.69 19.92
CA GLU A 140 -17.54 0.39 20.27
C GLU A 140 -19.00 0.50 20.80
N LYS A 141 -19.46 1.68 21.12
CA LYS A 141 -20.89 1.94 21.37
C LYS A 141 -21.71 2.14 20.12
N GLN A 142 -21.08 2.41 18.99
CA GLN A 142 -21.71 2.82 17.73
C GLN A 142 -21.54 1.78 16.63
N MET A 143 -20.53 0.90 16.74
CA MET A 143 -20.18 -0.15 15.78
C MET A 143 -20.16 -1.52 16.45
N SER A 144 -20.63 -2.52 15.73
CA SER A 144 -20.47 -3.92 16.12
C SER A 144 -19.00 -4.38 15.99
N LYS A 145 -18.66 -5.50 16.60
CA LYS A 145 -17.33 -6.11 16.49
C LYS A 145 -17.00 -6.46 15.04
N ASP A 146 -17.96 -6.96 14.28
CA ASP A 146 -17.79 -7.29 12.88
C ASP A 146 -17.52 -6.04 12.02
N GLU A 147 -18.24 -4.94 12.23
CA GLU A 147 -17.97 -3.67 11.54
C GLU A 147 -16.59 -3.08 11.88
N ILE A 148 -16.14 -3.21 13.13
CA ILE A 148 -14.80 -2.77 13.54
C ILE A 148 -13.73 -3.63 12.87
N LEU A 149 -13.91 -4.94 12.85
CA LEU A 149 -12.98 -5.90 12.26
C LEU A 149 -12.91 -5.73 10.74
N GLU A 150 -14.06 -5.51 10.08
CA GLU A 150 -14.16 -5.18 8.66
C GLU A 150 -13.37 -3.90 8.35
N ALA A 151 -13.62 -2.83 9.09
CA ALA A 151 -12.91 -1.56 8.91
C ALA A 151 -11.40 -1.72 9.15
N TYR A 152 -10.99 -2.48 10.16
CA TYR A 152 -9.60 -2.77 10.46
C TYR A 152 -8.92 -3.52 9.31
N MET A 153 -9.50 -4.63 8.84
CA MET A 153 -8.94 -5.46 7.78
C MET A 153 -8.85 -4.72 6.43
N ASN A 154 -9.73 -3.75 6.21
CA ASN A 154 -9.67 -2.89 5.03
C ASN A 154 -8.73 -1.68 5.18
N THR A 155 -8.14 -1.45 6.37
CA THR A 155 -7.31 -0.26 6.65
C THR A 155 -5.84 -0.59 6.87
N ILE A 156 -5.55 -1.74 7.47
CA ILE A 156 -4.22 -2.07 7.98
C ILE A 156 -3.16 -2.09 6.87
N ASN A 157 -1.98 -1.53 7.19
CA ASN A 157 -0.81 -1.63 6.33
C ASN A 157 -0.18 -3.03 6.45
N LEU A 158 -0.07 -3.71 5.33
CA LEU A 158 0.42 -5.08 5.21
C LEU A 158 1.70 -5.19 4.37
N GLY A 159 2.50 -4.13 4.32
CA GLY A 159 3.75 -4.10 3.57
C GLY A 159 3.57 -3.95 2.06
N GLN A 160 4.66 -3.74 1.31
CA GLN A 160 4.65 -3.64 -0.15
C GLN A 160 3.60 -2.65 -0.72
N GLY A 161 3.29 -1.57 0.01
CA GLY A 161 2.24 -0.61 -0.37
C GLY A 161 0.80 -1.13 -0.23
N CYS A 162 0.59 -2.33 0.31
CA CYS A 162 -0.72 -2.92 0.46
C CYS A 162 -1.47 -2.36 1.66
N LEU A 163 -2.58 -1.67 1.41
CA LEU A 163 -3.52 -1.23 2.43
C LEU A 163 -4.78 -2.11 2.38
N GLY A 164 -4.97 -2.91 3.43
CA GLY A 164 -6.06 -3.87 3.54
C GLY A 164 -5.78 -5.24 2.95
N VAL A 165 -6.61 -6.21 3.37
CA VAL A 165 -6.39 -7.64 3.15
C VAL A 165 -6.56 -8.09 1.69
N GLN A 166 -7.43 -7.44 0.92
CA GLN A 166 -7.59 -7.78 -0.50
C GLN A 166 -6.35 -7.41 -1.31
N ALA A 167 -5.80 -6.21 -1.08
CA ALA A 167 -4.57 -5.78 -1.72
C ALA A 167 -3.40 -6.71 -1.36
N ALA A 168 -3.29 -7.09 -0.09
CA ALA A 168 -2.26 -8.03 0.37
C ALA A 168 -2.45 -9.43 -0.26
N SER A 169 -3.69 -9.94 -0.36
CA SER A 169 -3.99 -11.22 -1.01
C SER A 169 -3.56 -11.24 -2.47
N MET A 170 -3.90 -10.18 -3.21
CA MET A 170 -3.48 -10.03 -4.62
C MET A 170 -1.97 -9.91 -4.75
N ARG A 171 -1.33 -9.10 -3.88
CA ARG A 171 0.12 -8.86 -3.92
C ARG A 171 0.92 -10.12 -3.64
N TYR A 172 0.57 -10.84 -2.59
CA TYR A 172 1.38 -11.97 -2.13
C TYR A 172 1.01 -13.29 -2.77
N PHE A 173 -0.27 -13.49 -3.13
CA PHE A 173 -0.79 -14.77 -3.61
C PHE A 173 -1.51 -14.71 -4.96
N GLY A 174 -1.70 -13.53 -5.54
CA GLY A 174 -2.34 -13.34 -6.86
C GLY A 174 -3.79 -13.75 -6.93
N LYS A 175 -4.52 -13.76 -5.81
CA LYS A 175 -5.90 -14.23 -5.75
C LYS A 175 -6.79 -13.40 -4.83
N ASP A 176 -8.09 -13.52 -5.03
CA ASP A 176 -9.09 -12.88 -4.16
C ASP A 176 -8.95 -13.35 -2.72
N VAL A 177 -9.17 -12.45 -1.76
CA VAL A 177 -9.04 -12.74 -0.33
C VAL A 177 -9.92 -13.91 0.11
N SER A 178 -11.08 -14.08 -0.50
CA SER A 178 -12.02 -15.20 -0.21
C SER A 178 -11.43 -16.59 -0.50
N GLN A 179 -10.36 -16.66 -1.28
CA GLN A 179 -9.69 -17.90 -1.70
C GLN A 179 -8.47 -18.25 -0.85
N LEU A 180 -8.16 -17.46 0.18
CA LEU A 180 -6.99 -17.70 1.03
C LEU A 180 -7.16 -18.98 1.86
N THR A 181 -6.11 -19.79 1.91
CA THR A 181 -6.01 -20.93 2.82
C THR A 181 -5.68 -20.46 4.24
N LEU A 182 -5.84 -21.32 5.23
CA LEU A 182 -5.49 -21.02 6.63
C LEU A 182 -4.03 -20.57 6.78
N SER A 183 -3.10 -21.24 6.10
CA SER A 183 -1.68 -20.90 6.15
C SER A 183 -1.41 -19.51 5.57
N GLU A 184 -2.05 -19.18 4.46
CA GLU A 184 -1.94 -17.84 3.82
C GLU A 184 -2.56 -16.74 4.67
N CYS A 185 -3.71 -17.01 5.32
CA CYS A 185 -4.30 -16.11 6.31
C CYS A 185 -3.31 -15.80 7.44
N ALA A 186 -2.62 -16.83 7.94
CA ALA A 186 -1.63 -16.66 9.00
C ALA A 186 -0.37 -15.89 8.54
N VAL A 187 0.06 -16.04 7.28
CA VAL A 187 1.14 -15.23 6.67
C VAL A 187 0.74 -13.76 6.68
N ILE A 188 -0.43 -13.42 6.15
CA ILE A 188 -0.91 -12.03 6.06
C ILE A 188 -1.08 -11.42 7.45
N ALA A 189 -1.72 -12.13 8.40
CA ALA A 189 -1.87 -11.65 9.77
C ALA A 189 -0.52 -11.47 10.48
N GLY A 190 0.49 -12.23 10.11
CA GLY A 190 1.85 -12.12 10.65
C GLY A 190 2.57 -10.81 10.31
N ILE A 191 2.13 -10.07 9.30
CA ILE A 191 2.79 -8.84 8.83
C ILE A 191 2.54 -7.66 9.78
N THR A 192 1.40 -7.62 10.47
CA THR A 192 0.82 -6.44 11.12
C THR A 192 1.71 -5.68 12.09
N GLN A 193 2.50 -6.34 12.90
CA GLN A 193 3.29 -5.72 13.97
C GLN A 193 4.39 -4.81 13.42
N ASN A 194 5.07 -5.27 12.37
CA ASN A 194 6.14 -4.54 11.70
C ASN A 194 6.17 -4.95 10.21
N PRO A 195 5.43 -4.25 9.35
CA PRO A 195 5.32 -4.62 7.93
C PRO A 195 6.64 -4.69 7.17
N THR A 196 7.67 -3.99 7.63
CA THR A 196 9.01 -4.05 7.02
C THR A 196 9.77 -5.30 7.48
N GLU A 197 9.73 -5.63 8.77
CA GLU A 197 10.48 -6.77 9.33
C GLU A 197 9.84 -8.12 9.01
N PHE A 198 8.50 -8.14 8.89
CA PHE A 198 7.71 -9.35 8.62
C PHE A 198 7.19 -9.42 7.20
N ASP A 199 7.84 -8.71 6.27
CA ASP A 199 7.55 -8.81 4.85
C ASP A 199 7.85 -10.23 4.35
N PRO A 200 6.85 -10.98 3.83
CA PRO A 200 7.06 -12.37 3.45
C PRO A 200 7.88 -12.55 2.17
N VAL A 201 8.04 -11.49 1.37
CA VAL A 201 8.87 -11.49 0.15
C VAL A 201 10.33 -11.25 0.51
N VAL A 202 10.60 -10.23 1.34
CA VAL A 202 11.97 -9.79 1.68
C VAL A 202 12.55 -10.60 2.84
N TYR A 203 11.72 -10.92 3.83
CA TYR A 203 12.13 -11.62 5.06
C TYR A 203 11.24 -12.84 5.36
N PRO A 204 11.20 -13.86 4.48
CA PRO A 204 10.33 -15.02 4.62
C PRO A 204 10.54 -15.79 5.93
N ASP A 205 11.78 -15.87 6.42
CA ASP A 205 12.10 -16.56 7.70
C ASP A 205 11.51 -15.83 8.92
N ASN A 206 11.50 -14.50 8.92
CA ASN A 206 10.91 -13.71 10.00
C ASN A 206 9.39 -13.84 9.97
N ASN A 207 8.80 -13.72 8.79
CA ASN A 207 7.37 -13.91 8.62
C ASN A 207 6.96 -15.35 8.99
N SER A 208 7.74 -16.38 8.63
CA SER A 208 7.47 -17.78 8.98
C SER A 208 7.38 -18.00 10.49
N LYS A 209 8.31 -17.46 11.26
CA LYS A 209 8.26 -17.51 12.73
C LYS A 209 7.00 -16.81 13.27
N ARG A 210 6.62 -15.70 12.65
CA ARG A 210 5.42 -14.95 13.05
C ARG A 210 4.14 -15.68 12.66
N ARG A 211 4.07 -16.28 11.45
CA ARG A 211 2.99 -17.17 11.01
C ARG A 211 2.77 -18.32 11.99
N ASP A 212 3.84 -19.00 12.40
CA ASP A 212 3.76 -20.10 13.36
C ASP A 212 3.20 -19.64 14.72
N LYS A 213 3.53 -18.42 15.14
CA LYS A 213 2.93 -17.81 16.34
C LYS A 213 1.44 -17.53 16.15
N VAL A 214 1.01 -17.03 14.97
CA VAL A 214 -0.40 -16.82 14.65
C VAL A 214 -1.17 -18.15 14.74
N LEU A 215 -0.71 -19.18 14.04
CA LEU A 215 -1.34 -20.50 14.04
C LEU A 215 -1.43 -21.10 15.44
N LYS A 216 -0.36 -20.96 16.23
CA LYS A 216 -0.35 -21.42 17.63
C LYS A 216 -1.38 -20.68 18.49
N ASN A 217 -1.46 -19.36 18.36
CA ASN A 217 -2.45 -18.57 19.09
C ASN A 217 -3.89 -18.96 18.69
N MET A 218 -4.13 -19.19 17.37
CA MET A 218 -5.43 -19.64 16.88
C MET A 218 -5.83 -20.99 17.46
N LEU A 219 -4.88 -21.92 17.60
CA LEU A 219 -5.11 -23.22 18.25
C LEU A 219 -5.40 -23.05 19.75
N GLU A 220 -4.58 -22.32 20.48
CA GLU A 220 -4.72 -22.09 21.93
C GLU A 220 -6.03 -21.37 22.27
N GLN A 221 -6.53 -20.52 21.37
CA GLN A 221 -7.78 -19.78 21.53
C GLN A 221 -9.00 -20.56 20.98
N GLY A 222 -8.80 -21.74 20.40
CA GLY A 222 -9.85 -22.62 19.92
C GLY A 222 -10.49 -22.20 18.59
N TYR A 223 -9.84 -21.37 17.81
CA TYR A 223 -10.29 -20.99 16.46
C TYR A 223 -10.04 -22.08 15.42
N ILE A 224 -9.02 -22.91 15.64
CA ILE A 224 -8.67 -24.05 14.78
C ILE A 224 -8.43 -25.30 15.62
N THR A 225 -8.60 -26.46 15.00
CA THR A 225 -8.30 -27.77 15.57
C THR A 225 -6.80 -28.09 15.47
N GLN A 226 -6.35 -29.10 16.23
CA GLN A 226 -4.96 -29.58 16.11
C GLN A 226 -4.62 -30.08 14.70
N ALA A 227 -5.58 -30.74 14.01
CA ALA A 227 -5.37 -31.23 12.66
C ALA A 227 -5.17 -30.08 11.65
N GLU A 228 -5.99 -29.03 11.73
CA GLU A 228 -5.85 -27.82 10.89
C GLU A 228 -4.53 -27.07 11.18
N TYR A 229 -4.13 -27.01 12.44
CA TYR A 229 -2.83 -26.44 12.82
C TYR A 229 -1.67 -27.21 12.19
N ASP A 230 -1.68 -28.55 12.32
CA ASP A 230 -0.60 -29.41 11.80
C ASP A 230 -0.52 -29.31 10.27
N GLU A 231 -1.67 -29.32 9.58
CA GLU A 231 -1.77 -29.14 8.14
C GLU A 231 -1.23 -27.77 7.69
N ALA A 232 -1.73 -26.67 8.30
CA ALA A 232 -1.31 -25.33 7.95
C ALA A 232 0.18 -25.10 8.25
N LYS A 233 0.71 -25.69 9.30
CA LYS A 233 2.13 -25.59 9.66
C LYS A 233 3.04 -26.34 8.67
N ALA A 234 2.58 -27.49 8.17
CA ALA A 234 3.32 -28.29 7.19
C ALA A 234 3.24 -27.74 5.76
N ASP A 235 2.32 -26.78 5.50
CA ASP A 235 2.10 -26.21 4.18
C ASP A 235 3.32 -25.36 3.73
N PRO A 236 3.90 -25.66 2.54
CA PRO A 236 5.01 -24.88 1.97
C PRO A 236 4.53 -23.55 1.36
N VAL A 237 3.81 -22.75 2.16
CA VAL A 237 3.11 -21.53 1.72
C VAL A 237 4.04 -20.50 1.07
N TYR A 238 5.31 -20.43 1.48
CA TYR A 238 6.29 -19.47 0.96
C TYR A 238 6.71 -19.75 -0.48
N GLU A 239 6.51 -20.97 -0.99
CA GLU A 239 6.71 -21.31 -2.41
C GLU A 239 5.65 -20.70 -3.33
N ARG A 240 4.51 -20.27 -2.76
CA ARG A 240 3.41 -19.64 -3.50
C ARG A 240 3.44 -18.11 -3.44
N ILE A 241 4.33 -17.54 -2.64
CA ILE A 241 4.46 -16.08 -2.56
C ILE A 241 5.05 -15.58 -3.86
N LEU A 242 4.34 -14.66 -4.48
CA LEU A 242 4.78 -14.04 -5.72
C LEU A 242 6.05 -13.23 -5.45
N PRO A 243 7.14 -13.52 -6.15
CA PRO A 243 8.33 -12.68 -6.14
C PRO A 243 7.92 -11.28 -6.61
N ASN A 244 8.79 -10.30 -6.47
CA ASN A 244 8.50 -8.92 -6.85
C ASN A 244 7.63 -8.86 -8.10
N ALA A 245 6.31 -8.80 -7.92
CA ALA A 245 5.48 -8.27 -8.95
C ALA A 245 5.96 -6.83 -9.06
N SER A 246 6.57 -6.50 -10.17
CA SER A 246 6.74 -5.12 -10.57
C SER A 246 5.42 -4.44 -10.20
N ILE A 247 5.47 -3.38 -9.38
CA ILE A 247 4.37 -2.44 -9.32
C ILE A 247 4.41 -1.75 -10.69
N THR A 248 4.09 -2.51 -11.70
CA THR A 248 3.83 -2.04 -13.07
C THR A 248 2.39 -1.60 -13.11
N ASP A 249 2.05 -0.66 -12.24
CA ASP A 249 0.85 0.13 -12.33
C ASP A 249 1.19 1.60 -12.09
N THR A 250 2.25 2.04 -12.71
CA THR A 250 2.36 3.41 -13.18
C THR A 250 2.38 3.36 -14.70
N THR A 251 1.33 2.86 -15.32
CA THR A 251 0.97 3.40 -16.62
C THR A 251 0.79 4.89 -16.36
N PRO A 252 1.64 5.75 -16.91
CA PRO A 252 1.41 7.18 -16.79
C PRO A 252 0.00 7.41 -17.29
N TYR A 253 -0.83 8.13 -16.52
CA TYR A 253 -2.18 8.48 -16.96
C TYR A 253 -2.08 9.05 -18.38
N SER A 254 -2.98 8.61 -19.26
CA SER A 254 -3.08 9.24 -20.57
C SER A 254 -3.31 10.75 -20.37
N TYR A 255 -2.86 11.57 -21.31
CA TYR A 255 -3.10 13.02 -21.25
C TYR A 255 -4.59 13.35 -21.04
N PHE A 256 -5.48 12.52 -21.59
CA PHE A 256 -6.91 12.64 -21.38
C PHE A 256 -7.29 12.47 -19.90
N ASN A 257 -6.76 11.45 -19.23
CA ASN A 257 -7.06 11.16 -17.83
C ASN A 257 -6.40 12.16 -16.90
N ASP A 258 -5.24 12.71 -17.25
CA ASP A 258 -4.61 13.78 -16.49
C ASP A 258 -5.47 15.06 -16.53
N ASP A 259 -5.91 15.51 -17.71
CA ASP A 259 -6.80 16.66 -17.86
C ASP A 259 -8.14 16.43 -17.16
N LEU A 260 -8.73 15.23 -17.30
CA LEU A 260 -9.95 14.83 -16.61
C LEU A 260 -9.81 14.95 -15.09
N SER A 261 -8.68 14.51 -14.54
CA SER A 261 -8.41 14.58 -13.10
C SER A 261 -8.39 16.03 -12.59
N GLN A 262 -7.74 16.92 -13.33
CA GLN A 262 -7.67 18.35 -13.01
C GLN A 262 -9.05 19.02 -13.09
N GLN A 263 -9.83 18.67 -14.11
CA GLN A 263 -11.18 19.20 -14.27
C GLN A 263 -12.09 18.76 -13.12
N ILE A 264 -12.01 17.50 -12.68
CA ILE A 264 -12.81 17.00 -11.56
C ILE A 264 -12.43 17.67 -10.25
N ILE A 265 -11.13 17.86 -9.97
CA ILE A 265 -10.67 18.61 -8.79
C ILE A 265 -11.27 20.00 -8.80
N LYS A 266 -11.21 20.72 -9.93
CA LYS A 266 -11.79 22.05 -10.10
C LYS A 266 -13.30 22.03 -9.88
N ASP A 267 -14.02 21.09 -10.47
CA ASP A 267 -15.48 20.96 -10.32
C ASP A 267 -15.90 20.67 -8.86
N LEU A 268 -15.14 19.84 -8.15
CA LEU A 268 -15.39 19.57 -6.73
C LEU A 268 -15.18 20.84 -5.88
N MET A 269 -14.16 21.61 -6.18
CA MET A 269 -13.93 22.90 -5.50
C MET A 269 -15.06 23.90 -5.77
N GLU A 270 -15.47 24.06 -7.02
CA GLU A 270 -16.46 25.05 -7.43
C GLU A 270 -17.90 24.65 -7.04
N ARG A 271 -18.27 23.37 -7.21
CA ARG A 271 -19.66 22.89 -7.02
C ARG A 271 -19.95 22.35 -5.65
N LYS A 272 -18.93 21.85 -4.93
CA LYS A 272 -19.06 21.26 -3.58
C LYS A 272 -18.43 22.14 -2.50
N ALA A 273 -17.80 23.25 -2.88
CA ALA A 273 -17.05 24.13 -1.98
C ALA A 273 -15.93 23.39 -1.19
N TYR A 274 -15.34 22.38 -1.81
CA TYR A 274 -14.19 21.68 -1.25
C TYR A 274 -12.94 22.55 -1.31
N THR A 275 -12.04 22.41 -0.32
CA THR A 275 -10.67 22.87 -0.46
C THR A 275 -9.97 22.00 -1.50
N GLU A 276 -8.85 22.48 -2.06
CA GLU A 276 -8.04 21.70 -3.01
C GLU A 276 -7.64 20.33 -2.43
N THR A 277 -7.21 20.27 -1.17
CA THR A 277 -6.88 19.02 -0.47
C THR A 277 -8.08 18.09 -0.35
N GLN A 278 -9.26 18.63 -0.05
CA GLN A 278 -10.50 17.83 0.03
C GLN A 278 -10.91 17.29 -1.35
N ALA A 279 -10.77 18.08 -2.39
CA ALA A 279 -11.06 17.67 -3.77
C ALA A 279 -10.08 16.59 -4.26
N TYR A 280 -8.79 16.78 -3.98
CA TYR A 280 -7.76 15.78 -4.26
C TYR A 280 -8.04 14.45 -3.53
N ASN A 281 -8.32 14.50 -2.24
CA ASN A 281 -8.67 13.30 -1.47
C ASN A 281 -9.95 12.63 -1.97
N ALA A 282 -10.95 13.40 -2.37
CA ALA A 282 -12.18 12.85 -2.94
C ALA A 282 -11.91 12.13 -4.27
N LEU A 283 -11.04 12.69 -5.13
CA LEU A 283 -10.68 12.08 -6.40
C LEU A 283 -9.84 10.81 -6.21
N TYR A 284 -8.76 10.87 -5.43
CA TYR A 284 -7.79 9.77 -5.34
C TYR A 284 -8.08 8.75 -4.23
N SER A 285 -9.05 9.05 -3.37
CA SER A 285 -9.37 8.22 -2.19
C SER A 285 -10.86 8.14 -1.86
N GLY A 286 -11.72 8.81 -2.62
CA GLY A 286 -13.14 8.92 -2.30
C GLY A 286 -14.02 7.85 -2.95
N GLY A 287 -13.49 6.98 -3.79
CA GLY A 287 -14.26 5.92 -4.45
C GLY A 287 -15.30 6.46 -5.44
N LEU A 288 -14.98 7.53 -6.16
CA LEU A 288 -15.90 8.07 -7.16
C LEU A 288 -16.02 7.12 -8.34
N THR A 289 -17.19 7.09 -8.95
CA THR A 289 -17.37 6.55 -10.31
C THR A 289 -17.51 7.72 -11.26
N ILE A 290 -16.59 7.86 -12.20
CA ILE A 290 -16.56 8.95 -13.17
C ILE A 290 -16.93 8.37 -14.52
N THR A 291 -18.04 8.82 -15.10
CA THR A 291 -18.42 8.44 -16.45
C THR A 291 -17.72 9.36 -17.44
N SER A 292 -16.92 8.78 -18.33
CA SER A 292 -16.16 9.49 -19.35
C SER A 292 -16.77 9.28 -20.73
N THR A 293 -16.73 10.30 -21.56
CA THR A 293 -17.12 10.24 -22.98
C THR A 293 -15.98 9.75 -23.88
N GLN A 294 -14.82 9.38 -23.32
CA GLN A 294 -13.73 8.76 -24.06
C GLN A 294 -14.21 7.46 -24.71
N ASP A 295 -14.01 7.33 -26.00
CA ASP A 295 -14.31 6.10 -26.75
C ASP A 295 -13.08 5.19 -26.74
N PRO A 296 -13.14 3.99 -26.11
CA PRO A 296 -11.98 3.11 -26.03
C PRO A 296 -11.43 2.67 -27.39
N ALA A 297 -12.30 2.51 -28.40
CA ALA A 297 -11.87 2.07 -29.72
C ALA A 297 -11.12 3.18 -30.47
N ILE A 298 -11.59 4.42 -30.33
CA ILE A 298 -10.89 5.58 -30.92
C ILE A 298 -9.57 5.81 -30.18
N GLN A 299 -9.55 5.69 -28.85
CA GLN A 299 -8.33 5.83 -28.06
C GLN A 299 -7.28 4.80 -28.47
N GLN A 300 -7.67 3.53 -28.64
CA GLN A 300 -6.77 2.48 -29.10
C GLN A 300 -6.15 2.82 -30.47
N ILE A 301 -6.93 3.32 -31.44
CA ILE A 301 -6.40 3.73 -32.73
C ILE A 301 -5.40 4.88 -32.56
N CYS A 302 -5.69 5.86 -31.70
CA CYS A 302 -4.77 6.95 -31.44
C CYS A 302 -3.45 6.45 -30.84
N ASP A 303 -3.52 5.54 -29.88
CA ASP A 303 -2.35 4.97 -29.21
C ASP A 303 -1.49 4.15 -30.20
N GLU A 304 -2.13 3.35 -31.06
CA GLU A 304 -1.45 2.58 -32.11
C GLU A 304 -0.74 3.49 -33.13
N GLU A 305 -1.39 4.58 -33.55
CA GLU A 305 -0.80 5.53 -34.50
C GLU A 305 0.33 6.37 -33.83
N VAL A 306 0.18 6.76 -32.59
CA VAL A 306 1.25 7.47 -31.85
C VAL A 306 2.45 6.55 -31.57
N ALA A 307 2.23 5.25 -31.36
CA ALA A 307 3.31 4.28 -31.19
C ALA A 307 4.00 3.89 -32.54
N ASN A 308 3.46 4.33 -33.66
CA ASN A 308 4.00 3.98 -34.98
C ASN A 308 5.08 4.97 -35.43
N ASP A 309 6.34 4.60 -35.25
CA ASP A 309 7.50 5.42 -35.64
C ASP A 309 7.47 5.88 -37.12
N ALA A 310 6.76 5.16 -37.98
CA ALA A 310 6.67 5.50 -39.42
C ALA A 310 5.86 6.78 -39.71
N VAL A 311 5.03 7.25 -38.74
CA VAL A 311 4.23 8.47 -38.91
C VAL A 311 4.98 9.73 -38.47
N TYR A 312 6.10 9.57 -37.75
CA TYR A 312 6.87 10.72 -37.30
C TYR A 312 7.72 11.36 -38.38
N PRO A 313 7.94 12.68 -38.37
CA PRO A 313 8.78 13.36 -39.32
C PRO A 313 10.22 12.83 -39.32
N VAL A 314 10.86 12.85 -40.48
CA VAL A 314 12.28 12.53 -40.58
C VAL A 314 13.08 13.50 -39.69
N GLY A 315 13.93 12.96 -38.81
CA GLY A 315 14.71 13.73 -37.86
C GLY A 315 14.03 13.95 -36.52
N THR A 316 12.92 13.26 -36.25
CA THR A 316 12.37 13.18 -34.86
C THR A 316 13.44 12.64 -33.93
N GLU A 317 13.65 13.33 -32.81
CA GLU A 317 14.53 12.93 -31.75
C GLU A 317 13.75 12.18 -30.66
N TYR A 318 14.45 11.38 -29.89
CA TYR A 318 13.87 10.54 -28.82
C TYR A 318 14.45 10.95 -27.47
N GLY A 319 13.58 11.28 -26.53
CA GLY A 319 13.94 11.53 -25.14
C GLY A 319 14.01 10.23 -24.33
N LEU A 320 14.95 10.13 -23.41
CA LEU A 320 15.16 8.98 -22.54
C LEU A 320 14.86 9.32 -21.09
N GLU A 321 13.93 8.57 -20.49
CA GLU A 321 13.77 8.43 -19.04
C GLU A 321 14.38 7.09 -18.62
N TYR A 322 15.13 7.10 -17.51
CA TYR A 322 15.91 5.95 -17.07
C TYR A 322 15.97 5.87 -15.55
N ALA A 323 15.73 4.69 -15.02
CA ALA A 323 16.03 4.35 -13.63
C ALA A 323 16.44 2.88 -13.55
N MET A 324 17.38 2.57 -12.66
CA MET A 324 17.82 1.20 -12.44
C MET A 324 18.20 0.98 -10.98
N THR A 325 17.84 -0.19 -10.45
CA THR A 325 18.24 -0.66 -9.13
C THR A 325 19.01 -1.99 -9.26
N ILE A 326 20.16 -2.08 -8.65
CA ILE A 326 20.95 -3.31 -8.57
C ILE A 326 20.91 -3.85 -7.15
N TYR A 327 20.47 -5.09 -7.00
CA TYR A 327 20.53 -5.84 -5.75
C TYR A 327 21.79 -6.69 -5.76
N ARG A 328 22.82 -6.26 -5.02
CA ARG A 328 24.14 -6.89 -4.97
C ARG A 328 24.13 -8.18 -4.16
N ALA A 329 25.05 -9.07 -4.47
CA ALA A 329 25.20 -10.36 -3.78
C ALA A 329 25.51 -10.24 -2.27
N ASP A 330 26.07 -9.12 -1.83
CA ASP A 330 26.35 -8.83 -0.42
C ASP A 330 25.13 -8.25 0.34
N GLY A 331 23.98 -8.11 -0.33
CA GLY A 331 22.76 -7.55 0.21
C GLY A 331 22.65 -6.04 0.15
N SER A 332 23.63 -5.34 -0.42
CA SER A 332 23.52 -3.91 -0.68
C SER A 332 22.61 -3.61 -1.88
N ILE A 333 22.01 -2.42 -1.87
CA ILE A 333 21.11 -1.94 -2.93
C ILE A 333 21.71 -0.66 -3.50
N GLU A 334 21.88 -0.61 -4.81
CA GLU A 334 22.40 0.55 -5.52
C GLU A 334 21.35 1.07 -6.50
N ASN A 335 21.04 2.38 -6.43
CA ASN A 335 20.08 3.04 -7.29
C ASN A 335 20.79 3.96 -8.28
N TYR A 336 20.41 3.86 -9.53
CA TYR A 336 20.97 4.65 -10.64
C TYR A 336 19.87 5.43 -11.32
N SER A 337 20.01 6.75 -11.35
CA SER A 337 19.05 7.65 -11.94
C SER A 337 19.44 8.08 -13.36
N LYS A 338 18.48 8.70 -14.06
CA LYS A 338 18.74 9.30 -15.38
C LYS A 338 19.84 10.36 -15.35
N GLU A 339 20.00 11.10 -14.23
CA GLU A 339 21.04 12.12 -14.08
C GLU A 339 22.43 11.46 -14.07
N MET A 340 22.58 10.30 -13.43
CA MET A 340 23.83 9.54 -13.41
C MET A 340 24.19 9.01 -14.80
N LEU A 341 23.21 8.50 -15.54
CA LEU A 341 23.38 8.12 -16.93
C LEU A 341 23.74 9.35 -17.80
N ALA A 342 23.04 10.46 -17.62
CA ALA A 342 23.31 11.71 -18.33
C ALA A 342 24.75 12.21 -18.11
N ASP A 343 25.24 12.16 -16.88
CA ASP A 343 26.62 12.53 -16.54
C ASP A 343 27.64 11.59 -17.19
N TYR A 344 27.35 10.29 -17.22
CA TYR A 344 28.19 9.33 -17.93
C TYR A 344 28.25 9.65 -19.44
N ILE A 345 27.10 9.81 -20.11
CA ILE A 345 27.02 10.08 -21.55
C ILE A 345 27.66 11.43 -21.89
N ARG A 346 27.47 12.45 -21.07
CA ARG A 346 28.12 13.75 -21.25
C ARG A 346 29.65 13.62 -21.23
N ASN A 347 30.18 12.79 -20.31
CA ASN A 347 31.63 12.57 -20.20
C ASN A 347 32.18 11.63 -21.27
N ALA A 348 31.49 10.52 -21.56
CA ALA A 348 31.95 9.49 -22.47
C ALA A 348 31.77 9.88 -23.96
N TRP A 349 30.63 10.50 -24.29
CA TRP A 349 30.28 10.85 -25.67
C TRP A 349 30.40 12.35 -25.97
N GLY A 350 30.63 13.20 -24.96
CA GLY A 350 30.76 14.66 -25.15
C GLY A 350 29.46 15.35 -25.60
N ARG A 351 28.29 14.76 -25.29
CA ARG A 351 26.99 15.30 -25.73
C ARG A 351 26.52 16.44 -24.84
N GLU A 352 26.04 17.51 -25.46
CA GLU A 352 25.41 18.64 -24.75
C GLU A 352 24.04 18.22 -24.19
N TYR A 353 23.27 17.44 -24.95
CA TYR A 353 21.95 16.89 -24.60
C TYR A 353 22.04 15.36 -24.45
N PRO A 354 22.52 14.86 -23.30
CA PRO A 354 22.91 13.46 -23.14
C PRO A 354 21.74 12.45 -23.11
N LEU A 355 20.50 12.95 -22.95
CA LEU A 355 19.29 12.10 -22.91
C LEU A 355 18.41 12.27 -24.15
N ILE A 356 18.91 12.88 -25.22
CA ILE A 356 18.24 13.01 -26.50
C ILE A 356 19.01 12.22 -27.58
N TYR A 357 18.31 11.37 -28.31
CA TYR A 357 18.87 10.43 -29.27
C TYR A 357 18.20 10.52 -30.63
N SER A 358 18.89 10.10 -31.68
CA SER A 358 18.36 10.08 -33.04
C SER A 358 17.51 8.83 -33.33
N SER A 359 17.57 7.83 -32.45
CA SER A 359 16.78 6.61 -32.56
C SER A 359 16.72 5.90 -31.19
N PRO A 360 15.71 5.03 -30.98
CA PRO A 360 15.67 4.16 -29.80
C PRO A 360 16.90 3.26 -29.69
N ASP A 361 17.42 2.73 -30.78
CA ASP A 361 18.62 1.87 -30.79
C ASP A 361 19.86 2.59 -30.26
N GLU A 362 20.00 3.87 -30.57
CA GLU A 362 21.08 4.70 -30.05
C GLU A 362 20.96 4.90 -28.51
N ALA A 363 19.73 5.10 -28.03
CA ALA A 363 19.47 5.21 -26.61
C ALA A 363 19.80 3.90 -25.87
N TYR A 364 19.38 2.76 -26.40
CA TYR A 364 19.76 1.45 -25.84
C TYR A 364 21.24 1.20 -25.87
N THR A 365 21.95 1.66 -26.90
CA THR A 365 23.42 1.58 -26.97
C THR A 365 24.05 2.33 -25.79
N ALA A 366 23.59 3.55 -25.51
CA ALA A 366 24.06 4.36 -24.40
C ALA A 366 23.80 3.70 -23.05
N ILE A 367 22.62 3.13 -22.85
CA ILE A 367 22.25 2.40 -21.62
C ILE A 367 23.18 1.19 -21.43
N ASN A 368 23.37 0.38 -22.48
CA ASN A 368 24.20 -0.82 -22.41
C ASN A 368 25.68 -0.50 -22.14
N GLU A 369 26.21 0.56 -22.73
CA GLU A 369 27.57 1.03 -22.43
C GLU A 369 27.68 1.47 -20.97
N TYR A 370 26.71 2.25 -20.48
CA TYR A 370 26.69 2.65 -19.08
C TYR A 370 26.63 1.45 -18.13
N LYS A 371 25.75 0.49 -18.37
CA LYS A 371 25.62 -0.75 -17.60
C LYS A 371 26.93 -1.54 -17.55
N SER A 372 27.66 -1.55 -18.65
CA SER A 372 28.96 -2.24 -18.70
C SER A 372 30.01 -1.68 -17.74
N THR A 373 29.84 -0.42 -17.31
CA THR A 373 30.73 0.24 -16.33
C THR A 373 30.41 -0.12 -14.87
N LEU A 374 29.24 -0.70 -14.61
CA LEU A 374 28.71 -0.90 -13.25
C LEU A 374 29.10 -2.25 -12.64
N ASN A 375 29.89 -3.07 -13.37
CA ASN A 375 30.42 -4.36 -12.89
C ASN A 375 29.33 -5.27 -12.28
N ILE A 376 28.20 -5.43 -12.97
CA ILE A 376 27.10 -6.28 -12.55
C ILE A 376 27.56 -7.74 -12.64
N ALA A 377 27.57 -8.43 -11.49
CA ALA A 377 28.02 -9.82 -11.41
C ALA A 377 26.91 -10.80 -11.81
N GLU A 378 27.33 -12.00 -12.24
CA GLU A 378 26.38 -13.08 -12.50
C GLU A 378 25.63 -13.48 -11.22
N GLY A 379 24.28 -13.47 -11.27
CA GLY A 379 23.41 -13.78 -10.12
C GLY A 379 22.91 -12.55 -9.34
N GLU A 380 23.39 -11.34 -9.65
CA GLU A 380 22.79 -10.11 -9.12
C GLU A 380 21.49 -9.77 -9.86
N THR A 381 20.51 -9.26 -9.12
CA THR A 381 19.21 -8.87 -9.69
C THR A 381 19.26 -7.40 -10.11
N VAL A 382 18.81 -7.13 -11.33
CA VAL A 382 18.67 -5.77 -11.87
C VAL A 382 17.18 -5.50 -12.10
N ASP A 383 16.70 -4.43 -11.52
CA ASP A 383 15.37 -3.85 -11.80
C ASP A 383 15.59 -2.56 -12.60
N GLU A 384 15.08 -2.51 -13.83
CA GLU A 384 15.38 -1.44 -14.78
C GLU A 384 14.09 -0.91 -15.39
N SER A 385 13.93 0.41 -15.38
CA SER A 385 12.86 1.13 -16.09
C SER A 385 13.47 1.98 -17.18
N VAL A 386 13.04 1.78 -18.42
CA VAL A 386 13.47 2.51 -19.62
C VAL A 386 12.23 3.01 -20.33
N ASP A 387 12.12 4.32 -20.54
CA ASP A 387 11.09 4.90 -21.39
C ASP A 387 11.76 5.80 -22.45
N ILE A 388 11.51 5.48 -23.72
CA ILE A 388 12.08 6.19 -24.87
C ILE A 388 10.93 6.77 -25.68
N THR A 389 10.75 8.08 -25.52
CA THR A 389 9.60 8.79 -26.09
C THR A 389 10.03 9.67 -27.27
N PRO A 390 9.38 9.55 -28.46
CA PRO A 390 9.62 10.45 -29.55
C PRO A 390 9.28 11.89 -29.16
N GLN A 391 10.15 12.84 -29.57
CA GLN A 391 10.02 14.28 -29.31
C GLN A 391 9.75 15.02 -30.64
N PRO A 392 8.56 14.87 -31.25
CA PRO A 392 8.26 15.58 -32.48
C PRO A 392 8.18 17.08 -32.19
N GLN A 393 8.95 17.87 -32.91
CA GLN A 393 8.78 19.33 -32.90
C GLN A 393 7.56 19.68 -33.75
N VAL A 394 6.43 19.91 -33.09
CA VAL A 394 5.24 20.43 -33.75
C VAL A 394 5.17 21.94 -33.45
N SER A 395 5.39 22.76 -34.46
CA SER A 395 5.01 24.16 -34.42
C SER A 395 3.57 24.29 -34.94
N VAL A 396 2.65 24.68 -34.11
CA VAL A 396 1.28 25.06 -34.47
C VAL A 396 1.24 26.55 -34.78
#